data_1c9af2eab40cdbb8bd4b61869f13802c
#
_entry.id   1c9af2eab40cdbb8bd4b61869f13802c
#
_cell.length_a   1.000
_cell.length_b   1.000
_cell.length_c   1.000
_cell.angle_alpha   90.00
_cell.angle_beta   90.00
_cell.angle_gamma   90.00
#
_symmetry.space_group_name_H-M   'P 1'
#
loop_
_entity.id
_entity.type
_entity.pdbx_description
1 polymer ?
#
loop_
_entity_poly.entity_id
_entity_poly.type
_entity_poly.pdbx_seq_one_letter_code
_entity_poly.pdbx_strand_id
1 'polypeptide(L)'
;MKKDLIARLFVHDIKAPLAVIDVGARSLSGHTDRHVPLSPQQIDMLHEIIAIKNRAVSVLNQILGAEPSEKTGRPIVYSGSLRRLFQSLIKRGNRFLKRPEGLKKSQQTVTSLDELKTILLSITENIDLFQKSADSHIALTPKRAKTTIRMLRNSKLAVHLAENALHLIGPGGVAVEPTTCKISEIVERALVEVFDVMDPNISERLQSCETLSEFDATLVDADVFLSIDDRLWDTVYRLDCGKIVQVILNLLLNAMKFRRSRTDFSVRRKDGQLDFSVRDDGEGIAAAYHDQIFENQFQAGPQIDFPIRGHGIGLAGSQALLKEMNGRLLLESDGRMFTCFSAVIECSPERESDSY
;
A
#
# COMPACT_ATOMS: atom_id res chain seq x y z
N MET A 1 -5.17 17.67 -18.31
CA MET A 1 -3.70 17.83 -18.21
C MET A 1 -3.14 17.30 -16.89
N LYS A 2 -3.61 17.76 -15.70
CA LYS A 2 -3.09 17.29 -14.39
C LYS A 2 -3.26 15.76 -14.16
N LYS A 3 -4.43 15.19 -14.48
CA LYS A 3 -4.73 13.75 -14.30
C LYS A 3 -3.92 12.82 -15.21
N ASP A 4 -3.64 13.21 -16.46
CA ASP A 4 -2.80 12.42 -17.38
C ASP A 4 -1.35 12.32 -16.90
N LEU A 5 -0.86 13.36 -16.24
CA LEU A 5 0.49 13.39 -15.71
C LEU A 5 0.61 12.48 -14.46
N ILE A 6 -0.39 12.53 -13.56
CA ILE A 6 -0.45 11.62 -12.40
C ILE A 6 -0.48 10.17 -12.88
N ALA A 7 -1.29 9.85 -13.88
CA ALA A 7 -1.34 8.51 -14.46
C ALA A 7 0.02 8.03 -14.99
N ARG A 8 0.77 8.91 -15.67
CA ARG A 8 2.13 8.57 -16.19
C ARG A 8 3.13 8.33 -15.05
N LEU A 9 3.11 9.14 -14.01
CA LEU A 9 3.99 8.97 -12.85
C LEU A 9 3.67 7.68 -12.10
N PHE A 10 2.39 7.44 -11.85
CA PHE A 10 1.93 6.20 -11.25
C PHE A 10 2.40 4.98 -12.05
N VAL A 11 2.22 4.98 -13.38
CA VAL A 11 2.68 3.87 -14.24
C VAL A 11 4.21 3.71 -14.18
N HIS A 12 4.95 4.79 -14.02
CA HIS A 12 6.39 4.72 -13.82
C HIS A 12 6.74 4.04 -12.48
N ASP A 13 6.09 4.44 -11.40
CA ASP A 13 6.40 3.97 -10.05
C ASP A 13 6.05 2.50 -9.83
N ILE A 14 4.93 2.07 -10.39
CA ILE A 14 4.46 0.69 -10.22
C ILE A 14 5.28 -0.33 -11.03
N LYS A 15 6.02 0.12 -12.06
CA LYS A 15 6.88 -0.76 -12.85
C LYS A 15 8.00 -1.40 -12.04
N ALA A 16 8.57 -0.66 -11.08
CA ALA A 16 9.66 -1.18 -10.26
C ALA A 16 9.21 -2.35 -9.36
N PRO A 17 8.14 -2.25 -8.54
CA PRO A 17 7.64 -3.40 -7.79
C PRO A 17 7.20 -4.56 -8.68
N LEU A 18 6.56 -4.32 -9.82
CA LEU A 18 6.20 -5.40 -10.75
C LEU A 18 7.41 -6.11 -11.35
N ALA A 19 8.50 -5.39 -11.62
CA ALA A 19 9.75 -6.00 -12.08
C ALA A 19 10.38 -6.91 -11.01
N VAL A 20 10.33 -6.51 -9.74
CA VAL A 20 10.82 -7.35 -8.62
C VAL A 20 10.01 -8.63 -8.51
N ILE A 21 8.69 -8.55 -8.64
CA ILE A 21 7.80 -9.72 -8.63
C ILE A 21 8.12 -10.66 -9.80
N ASP A 22 8.30 -10.14 -11.02
CA ASP A 22 8.63 -10.92 -12.21
C ASP A 22 9.97 -11.65 -12.07
N VAL A 23 11.01 -10.92 -11.67
CA VAL A 23 12.36 -11.49 -11.46
C VAL A 23 12.34 -12.54 -10.37
N GLY A 24 11.64 -12.28 -9.25
CA GLY A 24 11.48 -13.23 -8.15
C GLY A 24 10.79 -14.51 -8.60
N ALA A 25 9.62 -14.41 -9.23
CA ALA A 25 8.86 -15.56 -9.68
C ALA A 25 9.63 -16.40 -10.71
N ARG A 26 10.30 -15.77 -11.68
CA ARG A 26 11.15 -16.47 -12.66
C ARG A 26 12.37 -17.11 -12.01
N SER A 27 13.00 -16.43 -11.05
CA SER A 27 14.13 -16.99 -10.31
C SER A 27 13.72 -18.24 -9.52
N LEU A 28 12.55 -18.20 -8.88
CA LEU A 28 12.03 -19.35 -8.12
C LEU A 28 11.64 -20.51 -9.05
N SER A 29 10.97 -20.25 -10.18
CA SER A 29 10.57 -21.28 -11.13
C SER A 29 11.73 -21.90 -11.93
N GLY A 30 12.80 -21.12 -12.17
CA GLY A 30 13.96 -21.56 -12.96
C GLY A 30 15.08 -22.23 -12.15
N HIS A 31 15.08 -22.10 -10.81
CA HIS A 31 16.09 -22.72 -9.97
C HIS A 31 15.67 -24.16 -9.64
N THR A 32 16.15 -25.12 -10.40
CA THR A 32 16.19 -26.53 -10.04
C THR A 32 17.27 -26.74 -8.95
N ASP A 33 16.89 -26.41 -7.71
CA ASP A 33 17.67 -26.85 -6.56
C ASP A 33 17.47 -28.36 -6.45
N ARG A 34 18.49 -29.14 -6.83
CA ARG A 34 18.42 -30.62 -6.87
C ARG A 34 18.13 -31.23 -5.50
N HIS A 35 18.38 -30.49 -4.42
CA HIS A 35 18.20 -30.96 -3.05
C HIS A 35 16.81 -30.67 -2.46
N VAL A 36 16.12 -29.63 -2.96
CA VAL A 36 14.76 -29.25 -2.50
C VAL A 36 13.97 -28.76 -3.71
N PRO A 37 13.44 -29.68 -4.55
CA PRO A 37 12.63 -29.28 -5.71
C PRO A 37 11.30 -28.68 -5.26
N LEU A 38 10.80 -27.68 -6.00
CA LEU A 38 9.44 -27.19 -5.83
C LEU A 38 8.45 -28.25 -6.29
N SER A 39 7.29 -28.32 -5.64
CA SER A 39 6.21 -29.18 -6.10
C SER A 39 5.63 -28.65 -7.43
N PRO A 40 5.01 -29.51 -8.26
CA PRO A 40 4.30 -29.05 -9.47
C PRO A 40 3.30 -27.93 -9.18
N GLN A 41 2.58 -28.01 -8.07
CA GLN A 41 1.63 -27.00 -7.64
C GLN A 41 2.29 -25.66 -7.34
N GLN A 42 3.45 -25.65 -6.69
CA GLN A 42 4.23 -24.44 -6.42
C GLN A 42 4.76 -23.81 -7.72
N ILE A 43 5.18 -24.62 -8.68
CA ILE A 43 5.61 -24.16 -10.01
C ILE A 43 4.43 -23.53 -10.76
N ASP A 44 3.25 -24.14 -10.71
CA ASP A 44 2.04 -23.61 -11.32
C ASP A 44 1.64 -22.26 -10.70
N MET A 45 1.73 -22.10 -9.37
CA MET A 45 1.49 -20.82 -8.69
C MET A 45 2.45 -19.72 -9.17
N LEU A 46 3.72 -20.03 -9.34
CA LEU A 46 4.70 -19.05 -9.85
C LEU A 46 4.41 -18.64 -11.30
N HIS A 47 4.01 -19.58 -12.14
CA HIS A 47 3.59 -19.29 -13.53
C HIS A 47 2.32 -18.43 -13.55
N GLU A 48 1.41 -18.65 -12.62
CA GLU A 48 0.20 -17.86 -12.47
C GLU A 48 0.52 -16.43 -12.03
N ILE A 49 1.40 -16.23 -11.04
CA ILE A 49 1.89 -14.90 -10.63
C ILE A 49 2.47 -14.15 -11.83
N ILE A 50 3.29 -14.82 -12.67
CA ILE A 50 3.85 -14.20 -13.88
C ILE A 50 2.75 -13.81 -14.88
N ALA A 51 1.75 -14.66 -15.07
CA ALA A 51 0.63 -14.39 -15.97
C ALA A 51 -0.22 -13.20 -15.50
N ILE A 52 -0.56 -13.15 -14.21
CA ILE A 52 -1.33 -12.06 -13.62
C ILE A 52 -0.52 -10.74 -13.69
N LYS A 53 0.78 -10.78 -13.41
CA LYS A 53 1.67 -9.62 -13.56
C LYS A 53 1.69 -9.10 -15.01
N ASN A 54 1.73 -9.98 -16.01
CA ASN A 54 1.68 -9.57 -17.41
C ASN A 54 0.35 -8.86 -17.75
N ARG A 55 -0.76 -9.32 -17.16
CA ARG A 55 -2.06 -8.64 -17.29
C ARG A 55 -2.02 -7.25 -16.63
N ALA A 56 -1.42 -7.11 -15.45
CA ALA A 56 -1.21 -5.81 -14.82
C ALA A 56 -0.46 -4.84 -15.76
N VAL A 57 0.62 -5.30 -16.41
CA VAL A 57 1.37 -4.50 -17.39
C VAL A 57 0.51 -4.10 -18.60
N SER A 58 -0.37 -4.99 -19.08
CA SER A 58 -1.31 -4.67 -20.16
C SER A 58 -2.27 -3.54 -19.77
N VAL A 59 -2.84 -3.60 -18.55
CA VAL A 59 -3.73 -2.53 -18.03
C VAL A 59 -2.95 -1.21 -17.85
N LEU A 60 -1.71 -1.27 -17.38
CA LEU A 60 -0.84 -0.07 -17.29
C LEU A 60 -0.61 0.59 -18.67
N ASN A 61 -0.40 -0.20 -19.71
CA ASN A 61 -0.27 0.34 -21.07
C ASN A 61 -1.57 0.97 -21.57
N GLN A 62 -2.74 0.41 -21.22
CA GLN A 62 -4.04 1.02 -21.52
C GLN A 62 -4.22 2.37 -20.81
N ILE A 63 -3.80 2.48 -19.53
CA ILE A 63 -3.81 3.74 -18.77
C ILE A 63 -2.99 4.82 -19.47
N LEU A 64 -1.86 4.45 -20.09
CA LEU A 64 -1.02 5.36 -20.87
C LEU A 64 -1.59 5.70 -22.27
N GLY A 65 -2.66 5.02 -22.70
CA GLY A 65 -3.19 5.16 -24.05
C GLY A 65 -2.31 4.51 -25.13
N ALA A 66 -1.41 3.59 -24.75
CA ALA A 66 -0.64 2.79 -25.68
C ALA A 66 -1.51 1.63 -26.22
N GLU A 67 -1.49 1.40 -27.53
CA GLU A 67 -2.16 0.24 -28.12
C GLU A 67 -1.57 -1.07 -27.58
N PRO A 68 -2.40 -2.10 -27.35
CA PRO A 68 -1.90 -3.40 -26.89
C PRO A 68 -0.94 -3.97 -27.94
N SER A 69 0.28 -4.22 -27.55
CA SER A 69 1.23 -4.97 -28.37
C SER A 69 0.74 -6.43 -28.47
N GLU A 70 0.36 -6.86 -29.65
CA GLU A 70 -0.13 -8.21 -29.99
C GLU A 70 0.95 -9.30 -29.90
N LYS A 71 1.78 -9.33 -28.88
CA LYS A 71 2.76 -10.40 -28.66
C LYS A 71 2.82 -10.84 -27.23
N THR A 72 1.79 -11.53 -26.77
CA THR A 72 1.95 -12.36 -25.56
C THR A 72 1.16 -13.65 -25.67
N GLY A 73 1.91 -14.74 -25.89
CA GLY A 73 1.84 -16.00 -25.20
C GLY A 73 0.61 -16.88 -25.33
N ARG A 74 0.88 -18.14 -25.67
CA ARG A 74 -0.03 -19.31 -25.71
C ARG A 74 -0.99 -19.37 -24.52
N PRO A 75 -2.22 -19.87 -24.69
CA PRO A 75 -3.18 -20.05 -23.60
C PRO A 75 -2.64 -21.04 -22.56
N ILE A 76 -2.59 -20.60 -21.30
CA ILE A 76 -2.18 -21.40 -20.15
C ILE A 76 -3.37 -22.27 -19.69
N VAL A 77 -3.15 -23.56 -19.54
CA VAL A 77 -4.16 -24.51 -19.06
C VAL A 77 -4.14 -24.52 -17.53
N TYR A 78 -5.22 -24.13 -16.89
CA TYR A 78 -5.36 -24.01 -15.43
C TYR A 78 -5.84 -25.32 -14.79
N SER A 79 -5.40 -25.59 -13.54
CA SER A 79 -5.90 -26.69 -12.72
C SER A 79 -7.31 -26.41 -12.16
N GLY A 80 -8.11 -27.50 -11.93
CA GLY A 80 -9.57 -27.44 -11.83
C GLY A 80 -10.22 -26.57 -10.73
N SER A 81 -9.59 -26.32 -9.58
CA SER A 81 -10.19 -25.50 -8.50
C SER A 81 -9.89 -24.00 -8.66
N LEU A 82 -8.71 -23.64 -9.09
CA LEU A 82 -8.28 -22.29 -9.44
C LEU A 82 -9.00 -21.77 -10.69
N ARG A 83 -9.28 -22.67 -11.65
CA ARG A 83 -10.07 -22.36 -12.85
C ARG A 83 -11.47 -21.81 -12.51
N ARG A 84 -12.12 -22.29 -11.44
CA ARG A 84 -13.45 -21.79 -11.01
C ARG A 84 -13.38 -20.41 -10.36
N LEU A 85 -12.38 -20.17 -9.52
CA LEU A 85 -12.13 -18.84 -8.92
C LEU A 85 -11.78 -17.82 -10.01
N PHE A 86 -10.92 -18.19 -10.94
CA PHE A 86 -10.50 -17.36 -12.07
C PHE A 86 -11.63 -17.09 -13.06
N GLN A 87 -12.48 -18.09 -13.35
CA GLN A 87 -13.66 -17.87 -14.20
C GLN A 87 -14.66 -16.90 -13.55
N SER A 88 -14.76 -16.86 -12.23
CA SER A 88 -15.59 -15.87 -11.53
C SER A 88 -14.97 -14.46 -11.58
N LEU A 89 -13.65 -14.34 -11.42
CA LEU A 89 -12.89 -13.09 -11.54
C LEU A 89 -12.83 -12.61 -12.99
N ILE A 90 -12.59 -13.51 -13.96
CA ILE A 90 -12.66 -13.21 -15.40
C ILE A 90 -14.09 -12.85 -15.81
N LYS A 91 -15.13 -13.50 -15.29
CA LYS A 91 -16.52 -13.10 -15.53
C LYS A 91 -16.85 -11.73 -14.94
N ARG A 92 -16.31 -11.40 -13.77
CA ARG A 92 -16.40 -10.03 -13.22
C ARG A 92 -15.60 -9.06 -14.10
N GLY A 93 -14.33 -9.33 -14.41
CA GLY A 93 -13.50 -8.49 -15.27
C GLY A 93 -14.05 -8.35 -16.69
N ASN A 94 -14.57 -9.41 -17.32
CA ASN A 94 -15.16 -9.36 -18.66
C ASN A 94 -16.53 -8.63 -18.70
N ARG A 95 -17.21 -8.49 -17.55
CA ARG A 95 -18.41 -7.62 -17.47
C ARG A 95 -18.01 -6.14 -17.60
N PHE A 96 -16.76 -5.77 -17.23
CA PHE A 96 -16.18 -4.44 -17.43
C PHE A 96 -15.53 -4.26 -18.82
N LEU A 97 -15.18 -5.36 -19.51
CA LEU A 97 -14.58 -5.31 -20.86
C LEU A 97 -15.57 -5.02 -22.01
N LYS A 98 -16.88 -5.07 -21.75
CA LYS A 98 -17.87 -4.45 -22.64
C LYS A 98 -17.83 -2.93 -22.40
N ARG A 99 -16.87 -2.25 -23.03
CA ARG A 99 -16.73 -0.80 -22.99
C ARG A 99 -18.06 -0.15 -23.40
N PRO A 100 -18.69 0.67 -22.54
CA PRO A 100 -19.74 1.57 -23.04
C PRO A 100 -19.05 2.59 -23.96
N GLU A 101 -19.41 2.59 -25.22
CA GLU A 101 -19.02 3.64 -26.16
C GLU A 101 -19.48 4.99 -25.57
N GLY A 102 -18.53 5.90 -25.28
CA GLY A 102 -18.84 7.25 -24.83
C GLY A 102 -18.35 7.66 -23.44
N LEU A 103 -17.62 6.82 -22.70
CA LEU A 103 -16.99 7.24 -21.44
C LEU A 103 -15.90 8.30 -21.67
N LYS A 104 -15.92 9.40 -20.89
CA LYS A 104 -14.86 10.40 -20.91
C LYS A 104 -13.53 9.74 -20.53
N LYS A 105 -12.41 10.15 -21.14
CA LYS A 105 -11.06 9.60 -20.93
C LYS A 105 -10.69 9.44 -19.44
N SER A 106 -11.11 10.35 -18.56
CA SER A 106 -10.90 10.28 -17.13
C SER A 106 -11.63 9.11 -16.46
N GLN A 107 -12.83 8.77 -16.90
CA GLN A 107 -13.61 7.63 -16.38
C GLN A 107 -12.99 6.31 -16.81
N GLN A 108 -12.46 6.22 -18.04
CA GLN A 108 -11.72 5.06 -18.52
C GLN A 108 -10.46 4.81 -17.68
N THR A 109 -9.72 5.87 -17.36
CA THR A 109 -8.50 5.75 -16.52
C THR A 109 -8.84 5.25 -15.10
N VAL A 110 -9.91 5.75 -14.48
CA VAL A 110 -10.36 5.29 -13.16
C VAL A 110 -10.76 3.82 -13.18
N THR A 111 -11.54 3.39 -14.17
CA THR A 111 -11.95 1.98 -14.32
C THR A 111 -10.72 1.08 -14.52
N SER A 112 -9.75 1.51 -15.31
CA SER A 112 -8.51 0.75 -15.52
C SER A 112 -7.65 0.68 -14.26
N LEU A 113 -7.63 1.73 -13.43
CA LEU A 113 -6.92 1.72 -12.14
C LEU A 113 -7.58 0.79 -11.13
N ASP A 114 -8.91 0.74 -11.08
CA ASP A 114 -9.65 -0.18 -10.20
C ASP A 114 -9.46 -1.65 -10.63
N GLU A 115 -9.49 -1.91 -11.94
CA GLU A 115 -9.12 -3.23 -12.49
C GLU A 115 -7.67 -3.58 -12.11
N LEU A 116 -6.74 -2.65 -12.22
CA LEU A 116 -5.35 -2.86 -11.86
C LEU A 116 -5.19 -3.17 -10.37
N LYS A 117 -5.85 -2.44 -9.48
CA LYS A 117 -5.87 -2.72 -8.04
C LYS A 117 -6.32 -4.16 -7.78
N THR A 118 -7.42 -4.60 -8.40
CA THR A 118 -7.93 -5.97 -8.26
C THR A 118 -6.91 -7.01 -8.72
N ILE A 119 -6.21 -6.75 -9.81
CA ILE A 119 -5.15 -7.62 -10.33
C ILE A 119 -3.97 -7.69 -9.35
N LEU A 120 -3.57 -6.56 -8.77
CA LEU A 120 -2.47 -6.50 -7.80
C LEU A 120 -2.79 -7.22 -6.50
N LEU A 121 -4.02 -7.12 -6.00
CA LEU A 121 -4.49 -7.90 -4.86
C LEU A 121 -4.41 -9.40 -5.15
N SER A 122 -4.81 -9.84 -6.34
CA SER A 122 -4.68 -11.25 -6.74
C SER A 122 -3.22 -11.72 -6.81
N ILE A 123 -2.28 -10.86 -7.23
CA ILE A 123 -0.83 -11.19 -7.15
C ILE A 123 -0.41 -11.39 -5.70
N THR A 124 -0.83 -10.50 -4.80
CA THR A 124 -0.48 -10.55 -3.38
C THR A 124 -1.00 -11.85 -2.74
N GLU A 125 -2.26 -12.20 -2.99
CA GLU A 125 -2.88 -13.45 -2.51
C GLU A 125 -2.14 -14.70 -3.03
N ASN A 126 -1.77 -14.72 -4.29
CA ASN A 126 -1.04 -15.86 -4.87
C ASN A 126 0.37 -16.01 -4.30
N ILE A 127 1.07 -14.92 -4.00
CA ILE A 127 2.39 -14.96 -3.34
C ILE A 127 2.24 -15.45 -1.90
N ASP A 128 1.23 -15.01 -1.16
CA ASP A 128 0.94 -15.45 0.20
C ASP A 128 0.60 -16.95 0.24
N LEU A 129 -0.26 -17.41 -0.67
CA LEU A 129 -0.57 -18.83 -0.82
C LEU A 129 0.68 -19.66 -1.17
N PHE A 130 1.56 -19.17 -2.02
CA PHE A 130 2.83 -19.81 -2.34
C PHE A 130 3.71 -19.92 -1.08
N GLN A 131 3.80 -18.89 -0.27
CA GLN A 131 4.53 -18.91 0.99
C GLN A 131 3.96 -19.95 1.94
N LYS A 132 2.65 -19.94 2.18
CA LYS A 132 1.96 -20.87 3.08
C LYS A 132 2.00 -22.33 2.60
N SER A 133 2.02 -22.58 1.29
CA SER A 133 2.14 -23.93 0.74
C SER A 133 3.51 -24.56 1.01
N ALA A 134 4.52 -23.74 1.21
CA ALA A 134 5.87 -24.18 1.55
C ALA A 134 5.99 -24.61 3.03
N ASP A 135 5.24 -23.98 3.93
CA ASP A 135 5.27 -24.29 5.36
C ASP A 135 4.61 -25.65 5.67
N SER A 136 3.75 -26.14 4.78
CA SER A 136 2.96 -27.38 5.00
C SER A 136 3.62 -28.66 4.46
N HIS A 137 4.54 -28.61 3.48
CA HIS A 137 5.05 -29.84 2.83
C HIS A 137 6.55 -29.85 2.50
N ILE A 138 7.18 -28.71 2.20
CA ILE A 138 8.62 -28.62 1.90
C ILE A 138 9.08 -27.22 2.32
N ALA A 139 9.88 -27.13 3.36
CA ALA A 139 10.46 -25.86 3.83
C ALA A 139 11.21 -25.14 2.70
N LEU A 140 10.91 -23.88 2.48
CA LEU A 140 11.66 -23.07 1.53
C LEU A 140 13.11 -22.93 1.99
N THR A 141 14.06 -23.05 1.08
CA THR A 141 15.44 -22.68 1.41
C THR A 141 15.47 -21.20 1.84
N PRO A 142 16.42 -20.77 2.73
CA PRO A 142 16.51 -19.37 3.16
C PRO A 142 16.54 -18.37 2.01
N LYS A 143 17.17 -18.73 0.89
CA LYS A 143 17.21 -17.91 -0.32
C LYS A 143 15.84 -17.78 -0.99
N ARG A 144 15.07 -18.86 -1.05
CA ARG A 144 13.71 -18.86 -1.62
C ARG A 144 12.75 -18.07 -0.72
N ALA A 145 12.80 -18.29 0.59
CA ALA A 145 12.01 -17.54 1.57
C ALA A 145 12.27 -16.03 1.44
N LYS A 146 13.53 -15.61 1.41
CA LYS A 146 13.89 -14.19 1.19
C LYS A 146 13.36 -13.64 -0.13
N THR A 147 13.37 -14.44 -1.20
CA THR A 147 12.84 -14.01 -2.50
C THR A 147 11.32 -13.84 -2.45
N THR A 148 10.59 -14.79 -1.82
CA THR A 148 9.14 -14.75 -1.65
C THR A 148 8.71 -13.55 -0.82
N ILE A 149 9.36 -13.31 0.33
CA ILE A 149 9.13 -12.13 1.18
C ILE A 149 9.33 -10.84 0.36
N ARG A 150 10.38 -10.76 -0.45
CA ARG A 150 10.64 -9.60 -1.30
C ARG A 150 9.54 -9.41 -2.36
N MET A 151 9.01 -10.47 -2.93
CA MET A 151 7.89 -10.42 -3.87
C MET A 151 6.61 -9.93 -3.18
N LEU A 152 6.28 -10.49 -2.02
CA LEU A 152 5.09 -10.12 -1.24
C LEU A 152 5.11 -8.64 -0.85
N ARG A 153 6.24 -8.17 -0.35
CA ARG A 153 6.47 -6.76 -0.01
C ARG A 153 6.24 -5.82 -1.20
N ASN A 154 6.77 -6.18 -2.37
CA ASN A 154 6.59 -5.36 -3.57
C ASN A 154 5.15 -5.43 -4.12
N SER A 155 4.43 -6.52 -3.93
CA SER A 155 3.01 -6.60 -4.33
C SER A 155 2.13 -5.72 -3.44
N LYS A 156 2.34 -5.71 -2.12
CA LYS A 156 1.65 -4.79 -1.19
C LYS A 156 1.94 -3.33 -1.51
N LEU A 157 3.19 -2.99 -1.81
CA LEU A 157 3.57 -1.65 -2.28
C LEU A 157 2.84 -1.26 -3.57
N ALA A 158 2.74 -2.17 -4.53
CA ALA A 158 2.05 -1.90 -5.78
C ALA A 158 0.55 -1.63 -5.57
N VAL A 159 -0.12 -2.38 -4.67
CA VAL A 159 -1.51 -2.13 -4.26
C VAL A 159 -1.66 -0.73 -3.68
N HIS A 160 -0.80 -0.37 -2.72
CA HIS A 160 -0.82 0.94 -2.08
C HIS A 160 -0.64 2.10 -3.09
N LEU A 161 0.27 1.97 -4.05
CA LEU A 161 0.45 2.94 -5.13
C LEU A 161 -0.80 3.07 -6.00
N ALA A 162 -1.48 1.97 -6.31
CA ALA A 162 -2.72 1.97 -7.10
C ALA A 162 -3.87 2.68 -6.35
N GLU A 163 -3.99 2.47 -5.06
CA GLU A 163 -4.95 3.15 -4.20
C GLU A 163 -4.72 4.67 -4.18
N ASN A 164 -3.48 5.10 -3.96
CA ASN A 164 -3.11 6.51 -4.02
C ASN A 164 -3.45 7.15 -5.38
N ALA A 165 -3.19 6.45 -6.48
CA ALA A 165 -3.52 6.93 -7.82
C ALA A 165 -5.04 7.04 -8.04
N LEU A 166 -5.83 6.09 -7.54
CA LEU A 166 -7.30 6.12 -7.61
C LEU A 166 -7.87 7.35 -6.92
N HIS A 167 -7.37 7.71 -5.74
CA HIS A 167 -7.82 8.90 -5.02
C HIS A 167 -7.48 10.21 -5.73
N LEU A 168 -6.34 10.28 -6.42
CA LEU A 168 -5.92 11.48 -7.13
C LEU A 168 -6.60 11.67 -8.49
N ILE A 169 -6.94 10.57 -9.19
CA ILE A 169 -7.48 10.60 -10.55
C ILE A 169 -9.00 10.51 -10.57
N GLY A 170 -9.60 9.90 -9.55
CA GLY A 170 -11.04 9.68 -9.44
C GLY A 170 -11.88 10.95 -9.59
N PRO A 171 -13.12 10.86 -10.10
CA PRO A 171 -14.05 11.98 -10.16
C PRO A 171 -14.64 12.25 -8.76
N GLY A 172 -14.08 13.21 -8.04
CA GLY A 172 -14.65 13.64 -6.76
C GLY A 172 -14.40 12.76 -5.55
N GLY A 173 -13.32 11.96 -5.59
CA GLY A 173 -12.97 11.04 -4.49
C GLY A 173 -13.83 9.77 -4.44
N VAL A 174 -13.33 8.74 -3.79
CA VAL A 174 -14.17 7.61 -3.37
C VAL A 174 -15.08 8.12 -2.25
N ALA A 175 -16.38 7.80 -2.29
CA ALA A 175 -17.31 8.22 -1.24
C ALA A 175 -16.73 7.92 0.14
N VAL A 176 -16.88 8.87 1.08
CA VAL A 176 -16.51 8.64 2.47
C VAL A 176 -17.51 7.62 3.02
N GLU A 177 -17.02 6.49 3.48
CA GLU A 177 -17.81 5.44 4.12
C GLU A 177 -17.48 5.41 5.62
N PRO A 178 -18.10 6.30 6.43
CA PRO A 178 -17.82 6.34 7.85
C PRO A 178 -18.27 5.04 8.50
N THR A 179 -17.32 4.35 9.11
CA THR A 179 -17.55 3.18 9.94
C THR A 179 -17.17 3.50 11.38
N THR A 180 -17.69 2.73 12.32
CA THR A 180 -17.33 2.84 13.72
C THR A 180 -16.04 2.04 13.94
N CYS A 181 -14.99 2.69 14.45
CA CYS A 181 -13.72 2.03 14.76
C CYS A 181 -13.04 2.64 15.98
N LYS A 182 -12.24 1.83 16.66
CA LYS A 182 -11.37 2.29 17.75
C LYS A 182 -10.09 2.92 17.19
N ILE A 183 -9.51 3.83 17.95
CA ILE A 183 -8.21 4.39 17.60
C ILE A 183 -7.12 3.32 17.61
N SER A 184 -7.18 2.37 18.56
CA SER A 184 -6.28 1.19 18.58
C SER A 184 -6.29 0.43 17.25
N GLU A 185 -7.47 0.11 16.70
CA GLU A 185 -7.60 -0.61 15.43
C GLU A 185 -6.96 0.13 14.26
N ILE A 186 -7.08 1.47 14.22
CA ILE A 186 -6.46 2.31 13.21
C ILE A 186 -4.93 2.28 13.34
N VAL A 187 -4.43 2.46 14.57
CA VAL A 187 -2.99 2.54 14.87
C VAL A 187 -2.31 1.20 14.61
N GLU A 188 -2.86 0.11 15.18
CA GLU A 188 -2.33 -1.23 15.00
C GLU A 188 -2.30 -1.63 13.52
N ARG A 189 -3.40 -1.42 12.82
CA ARG A 189 -3.50 -1.74 11.40
C ARG A 189 -2.48 -0.95 10.57
N ALA A 190 -2.36 0.36 10.79
CA ALA A 190 -1.41 1.20 10.05
C ALA A 190 0.04 0.75 10.29
N LEU A 191 0.41 0.44 11.53
CA LEU A 191 1.75 -0.02 11.89
C LEU A 191 2.05 -1.41 11.33
N VAL A 192 1.11 -2.36 11.42
CA VAL A 192 1.27 -3.68 10.80
C VAL A 192 1.45 -3.54 9.29
N GLU A 193 0.62 -2.75 8.60
CA GLU A 193 0.71 -2.55 7.14
C GLU A 193 2.03 -1.89 6.72
N VAL A 194 2.56 -0.94 7.52
CA VAL A 194 3.89 -0.34 7.29
C VAL A 194 4.98 -1.40 7.37
N PHE A 195 4.99 -2.20 8.45
CA PHE A 195 6.02 -3.21 8.64
C PHE A 195 5.85 -4.40 7.67
N ASP A 196 4.66 -4.70 7.21
CA ASP A 196 4.44 -5.63 6.10
C ASP A 196 5.26 -5.25 4.85
N VAL A 197 5.47 -3.95 4.64
CA VAL A 197 6.27 -3.41 3.54
C VAL A 197 7.74 -3.27 3.92
N MET A 198 8.05 -2.87 5.14
CA MET A 198 9.41 -2.51 5.57
C MET A 198 10.20 -3.70 6.13
N ASP A 199 9.62 -4.42 7.08
CA ASP A 199 10.20 -5.60 7.73
C ASP A 199 9.10 -6.59 8.17
N PRO A 200 8.83 -7.62 7.38
CA PRO A 200 7.80 -8.61 7.69
C PRO A 200 8.00 -9.32 9.04
N ASN A 201 9.25 -9.46 9.53
CA ASN A 201 9.48 -10.10 10.84
C ASN A 201 8.93 -9.23 11.98
N ILE A 202 9.07 -7.90 11.87
CA ILE A 202 8.46 -6.97 12.82
C ILE A 202 6.93 -7.02 12.70
N SER A 203 6.39 -7.07 11.47
CA SER A 203 4.95 -7.22 11.24
C SER A 203 4.38 -8.47 11.91
N GLU A 204 5.03 -9.64 11.73
CA GLU A 204 4.60 -10.90 12.36
C GLU A 204 4.65 -10.81 13.90
N ARG A 205 5.69 -10.18 14.46
CA ARG A 205 5.79 -9.93 15.90
C ARG A 205 4.67 -9.02 16.40
N LEU A 206 4.38 -7.91 15.70
CA LEU A 206 3.29 -7.00 16.06
C LEU A 206 1.92 -7.70 16.05
N GLN A 207 1.67 -8.55 15.05
CA GLN A 207 0.43 -9.33 14.96
C GLN A 207 0.30 -10.40 16.06
N SER A 208 1.41 -10.84 16.65
CA SER A 208 1.43 -11.84 17.72
C SER A 208 1.39 -11.24 19.13
N CYS A 209 1.47 -9.91 19.27
CA CYS A 209 1.41 -9.25 20.56
C CYS A 209 -0.01 -9.39 21.18
N GLU A 210 -0.05 -9.79 22.45
CA GLU A 210 -1.31 -9.90 23.20
C GLU A 210 -1.56 -8.65 24.07
N THR A 211 -0.53 -7.85 24.32
CA THR A 211 -0.58 -6.66 25.18
C THR A 211 -0.01 -5.43 24.49
N LEU A 212 -0.51 -4.25 24.87
CA LEU A 212 0.02 -2.97 24.39
C LEU A 212 1.52 -2.80 24.75
N SER A 213 1.96 -3.33 25.89
CA SER A 213 3.36 -3.27 26.31
C SER A 213 4.28 -4.08 25.39
N GLU A 214 3.85 -5.26 24.94
CA GLU A 214 4.59 -6.07 23.95
C GLU A 214 4.61 -5.39 22.58
N PHE A 215 3.49 -4.80 22.20
CA PHE A 215 3.36 -4.05 20.96
C PHE A 215 4.33 -2.86 20.93
N ASP A 216 4.34 -2.07 22.00
CA ASP A 216 5.22 -0.91 22.15
C ASP A 216 6.71 -1.34 22.18
N ALA A 217 7.06 -2.38 22.93
CA ALA A 217 8.41 -2.93 22.95
C ALA A 217 8.88 -3.39 21.56
N THR A 218 7.98 -4.01 20.79
CA THR A 218 8.29 -4.44 19.40
C THR A 218 8.54 -3.25 18.48
N LEU A 219 7.79 -2.16 18.65
CA LEU A 219 7.99 -0.90 17.90
C LEU A 219 9.34 -0.25 18.26
N VAL A 220 9.69 -0.23 19.55
CA VAL A 220 10.97 0.32 20.03
C VAL A 220 12.15 -0.43 19.41
N ASP A 221 12.08 -1.76 19.28
CA ASP A 221 13.09 -2.57 18.58
C ASP A 221 13.28 -2.16 17.11
N ALA A 222 12.27 -1.53 16.52
CA ALA A 222 12.30 -1.03 15.15
C ALA A 222 12.58 0.48 15.07
N ASP A 223 12.98 1.11 16.17
CA ASP A 223 13.18 2.56 16.29
C ASP A 223 11.92 3.40 15.95
N VAL A 224 10.74 2.87 16.27
CA VAL A 224 9.46 3.55 16.19
C VAL A 224 8.89 3.73 17.58
N PHE A 225 8.53 4.95 17.94
CA PHE A 225 8.04 5.32 19.27
C PHE A 225 6.59 5.80 19.16
N LEU A 226 5.68 5.04 19.78
CA LEU A 226 4.26 5.37 19.83
C LEU A 226 3.95 6.21 21.08
N SER A 227 3.24 7.31 20.89
CA SER A 227 2.74 8.16 21.98
C SER A 227 1.25 8.43 21.78
N ILE A 228 0.43 7.87 22.62
CA ILE A 228 -1.01 8.01 22.58
C ILE A 228 -1.55 8.23 24.00
N ASP A 229 -2.58 9.07 24.15
CA ASP A 229 -3.29 9.19 25.42
C ASP A 229 -4.09 7.89 25.66
N ASP A 230 -3.90 7.24 26.82
CA ASP A 230 -4.58 6.00 27.21
C ASP A 230 -6.09 6.07 27.03
N ARG A 231 -6.67 7.27 27.26
CA ARG A 231 -8.10 7.51 27.07
C ARG A 231 -8.54 7.45 25.61
N LEU A 232 -7.63 7.67 24.66
CA LEU A 232 -7.94 7.60 23.23
C LEU A 232 -7.87 6.18 22.70
N TRP A 233 -7.04 5.32 23.28
CA TRP A 233 -6.76 3.99 22.76
C TRP A 233 -8.01 3.18 22.44
N ASP A 234 -8.93 3.10 23.40
CA ASP A 234 -10.20 2.37 23.25
C ASP A 234 -11.38 3.26 22.82
N THR A 235 -11.14 4.55 22.61
CA THR A 235 -12.21 5.47 22.19
C THR A 235 -12.68 5.15 20.78
N VAL A 236 -14.00 5.08 20.64
CA VAL A 236 -14.67 4.77 19.38
C VAL A 236 -15.03 6.06 18.65
N TYR A 237 -14.74 6.10 17.37
CA TYR A 237 -15.07 7.21 16.48
C TYR A 237 -15.80 6.71 15.23
N ARG A 238 -16.65 7.56 14.67
CA ARG A 238 -17.26 7.32 13.37
C ARG A 238 -16.46 8.03 12.29
N LEU A 239 -15.58 7.30 11.61
CA LEU A 239 -14.62 7.80 10.64
C LEU A 239 -14.55 6.87 9.43
N ASP A 240 -13.99 7.34 8.32
CA ASP A 240 -13.52 6.45 7.26
C ASP A 240 -12.16 5.85 7.67
N CYS A 241 -12.20 4.76 8.44
CA CYS A 241 -11.04 4.13 9.04
C CYS A 241 -10.03 3.69 7.97
N GLY A 242 -10.51 3.21 6.82
CA GLY A 242 -9.66 2.81 5.71
C GLY A 242 -8.84 3.96 5.13
N LYS A 243 -9.46 5.12 4.91
CA LYS A 243 -8.78 6.31 4.42
C LYS A 243 -7.77 6.86 5.43
N ILE A 244 -8.11 6.82 6.74
CA ILE A 244 -7.20 7.27 7.79
C ILE A 244 -5.97 6.36 7.87
N VAL A 245 -6.17 5.04 7.88
CA VAL A 245 -5.07 4.07 7.81
C VAL A 245 -4.17 4.34 6.61
N GLN A 246 -4.74 4.59 5.44
CA GLN A 246 -3.97 4.90 4.23
C GLN A 246 -3.17 6.21 4.36
N VAL A 247 -3.73 7.24 4.98
CA VAL A 247 -3.00 8.49 5.26
C VAL A 247 -1.83 8.22 6.20
N ILE A 248 -2.07 7.55 7.34
CA ILE A 248 -1.03 7.22 8.32
C ILE A 248 0.07 6.36 7.68
N LEU A 249 -0.31 5.36 6.89
CA LEU A 249 0.63 4.51 6.15
C LEU A 249 1.57 5.33 5.25
N ASN A 250 1.03 6.29 4.50
CA ASN A 250 1.83 7.19 3.68
C ASN A 250 2.81 8.04 4.51
N LEU A 251 2.37 8.56 5.66
CA LEU A 251 3.21 9.38 6.53
C LEU A 251 4.32 8.54 7.17
N LEU A 252 3.98 7.35 7.68
CA LEU A 252 4.95 6.43 8.27
C LEU A 252 5.98 5.94 7.25
N LEU A 253 5.56 5.55 6.03
CA LEU A 253 6.48 5.16 4.96
C LEU A 253 7.44 6.29 4.59
N ASN A 254 6.96 7.54 4.56
CA ASN A 254 7.83 8.70 4.33
C ASN A 254 8.81 8.89 5.49
N ALA A 255 8.36 8.88 6.74
CA ALA A 255 9.21 9.03 7.91
C ALA A 255 10.29 7.94 7.96
N MET A 256 9.92 6.67 7.78
CA MET A 256 10.87 5.55 7.77
C MET A 256 11.85 5.59 6.60
N LYS A 257 11.48 6.24 5.50
CA LYS A 257 12.36 6.46 4.35
C LYS A 257 13.41 7.53 4.59
N PHE A 258 13.06 8.60 5.29
CA PHE A 258 13.89 9.78 5.42
C PHE A 258 14.56 9.94 6.79
N ARG A 259 14.14 9.15 7.79
CA ARG A 259 14.76 9.15 9.12
C ARG A 259 16.25 8.76 9.07
N ARG A 260 17.00 9.23 10.03
CA ARG A 260 18.35 8.73 10.32
C ARG A 260 18.29 7.48 11.19
N SER A 261 17.53 7.54 12.28
CA SER A 261 17.41 6.46 13.25
C SER A 261 16.04 6.36 13.92
N ARG A 262 15.24 7.42 13.96
CA ARG A 262 14.05 7.48 14.80
C ARG A 262 12.80 7.95 14.04
N THR A 263 11.67 7.30 14.36
CA THR A 263 10.33 7.76 13.97
C THR A 263 9.45 7.84 15.21
N ASP A 264 8.84 9.00 15.46
CA ASP A 264 7.84 9.17 16.51
C ASP A 264 6.45 9.23 15.87
N PHE A 265 5.54 8.37 16.31
CA PHE A 265 4.14 8.40 15.93
C PHE A 265 3.30 8.77 17.12
N SER A 266 2.51 9.83 17.03
CA SER A 266 1.65 10.27 18.13
C SER A 266 0.22 10.48 17.69
N VAL A 267 -0.73 10.12 18.59
CA VAL A 267 -2.15 10.37 18.39
C VAL A 267 -2.66 11.21 19.55
N ARG A 268 -3.22 12.36 19.25
CA ARG A 268 -3.71 13.32 20.25
C ARG A 268 -5.11 13.80 19.89
N ARG A 269 -5.85 14.21 20.91
CA ARG A 269 -7.11 14.91 20.74
C ARG A 269 -7.01 16.29 21.36
N LYS A 270 -7.31 17.30 20.56
CA LYS A 270 -7.34 18.68 21.02
C LYS A 270 -8.46 19.45 20.31
N ASP A 271 -9.25 20.20 21.06
CA ASP A 271 -10.30 21.11 20.56
C ASP A 271 -11.30 20.43 19.59
N GLY A 272 -11.67 19.15 19.86
CA GLY A 272 -12.58 18.39 19.02
C GLY A 272 -11.95 17.78 17.76
N GLN A 273 -10.65 17.91 17.59
CA GLN A 273 -9.90 17.37 16.46
C GLN A 273 -9.02 16.20 16.91
N LEU A 274 -8.93 15.16 16.08
CA LEU A 274 -7.90 14.12 16.17
C LEU A 274 -6.70 14.54 15.33
N ASP A 275 -5.51 14.38 15.91
CA ASP A 275 -4.22 14.66 15.28
C ASP A 275 -3.38 13.38 15.28
N PHE A 276 -3.08 12.86 14.09
CA PHE A 276 -2.16 11.76 13.86
C PHE A 276 -0.86 12.35 13.33
N SER A 277 0.14 12.49 14.20
CA SER A 277 1.41 13.13 13.86
C SER A 277 2.53 12.09 13.72
N VAL A 278 3.25 12.14 12.62
CA VAL A 278 4.42 11.30 12.35
C VAL A 278 5.64 12.19 12.16
N ARG A 279 6.67 12.00 13.00
CA ARG A 279 7.91 12.75 13.00
C ARG A 279 9.09 11.83 12.74
N ASP A 280 10.00 12.26 11.89
CA ASP A 280 11.30 11.64 11.66
C ASP A 280 12.46 12.57 12.08
N ASP A 281 13.62 11.97 12.36
CA ASP A 281 14.88 12.66 12.69
C ASP A 281 15.77 12.86 11.46
N GLY A 282 15.19 12.96 10.27
CA GLY A 282 15.88 13.15 9.00
C GLY A 282 16.50 14.53 8.81
N GLU A 283 16.85 14.84 7.57
CA GLU A 283 17.47 16.13 7.23
C GLU A 283 16.50 17.32 7.25
N GLY A 284 15.22 17.05 7.42
CA GLY A 284 14.17 18.06 7.36
C GLY A 284 13.89 18.57 5.93
N ILE A 285 12.94 19.47 5.83
CA ILE A 285 12.51 20.09 4.59
C ILE A 285 12.70 21.60 4.71
N ALA A 286 13.50 22.19 3.82
CA ALA A 286 13.73 23.62 3.82
C ALA A 286 12.43 24.42 3.60
N ALA A 287 12.25 25.53 4.32
CA ALA A 287 11.03 26.34 4.30
C ALA A 287 10.57 26.78 2.90
N ALA A 288 11.52 26.96 1.97
CA ALA A 288 11.23 27.30 0.58
C ALA A 288 10.41 26.22 -0.17
N TYR A 289 10.36 24.99 0.36
CA TYR A 289 9.67 23.86 -0.25
C TYR A 289 8.37 23.46 0.46
N HIS A 290 8.01 24.06 1.60
CA HIS A 290 6.88 23.65 2.42
C HIS A 290 5.54 23.66 1.66
N ASP A 291 5.32 24.63 0.79
CA ASP A 291 4.10 24.68 -0.03
C ASP A 291 4.15 23.68 -1.21
N GLN A 292 5.35 23.46 -1.75
CA GLN A 292 5.54 22.65 -2.96
C GLN A 292 5.47 21.15 -2.71
N ILE A 293 5.82 20.68 -1.50
CA ILE A 293 5.82 19.23 -1.20
C ILE A 293 4.44 18.58 -1.24
N PHE A 294 3.38 19.37 -1.12
CA PHE A 294 2.00 18.93 -1.27
C PHE A 294 1.55 18.93 -2.73
N GLU A 295 2.33 19.51 -3.63
CA GLU A 295 2.08 19.44 -5.06
C GLU A 295 2.53 18.08 -5.60
N ASN A 296 1.76 17.55 -6.57
CA ASN A 296 2.16 16.33 -7.25
C ASN A 296 3.54 16.51 -7.90
N GLN A 297 4.45 15.55 -7.70
CA GLN A 297 5.79 15.45 -8.31
C GLN A 297 6.93 16.16 -7.57
N PHE A 298 6.68 16.80 -6.44
CA PHE A 298 7.77 17.42 -5.72
C PHE A 298 8.66 16.36 -5.02
N GLN A 299 9.96 16.44 -5.24
CA GLN A 299 10.98 15.67 -4.53
C GLN A 299 12.05 16.64 -4.03
N ALA A 300 12.18 16.73 -2.71
CA ALA A 300 13.26 17.48 -2.08
C ALA A 300 14.46 16.56 -1.88
N GLY A 301 15.57 16.84 -2.56
CA GLY A 301 16.86 16.23 -2.28
C GLY A 301 17.33 15.10 -3.20
N PRO A 302 18.55 14.59 -2.97
CA PRO A 302 19.17 13.54 -3.78
C PRO A 302 18.42 12.22 -3.64
N GLN A 303 18.44 11.42 -4.70
CA GLN A 303 17.81 10.09 -4.72
C GLN A 303 18.52 9.18 -3.70
N ILE A 304 17.86 8.90 -2.59
CA ILE A 304 18.33 7.93 -1.61
C ILE A 304 18.01 6.54 -2.14
N ASP A 305 18.95 5.61 -1.98
CA ASP A 305 18.79 4.21 -2.39
C ASP A 305 17.92 3.45 -1.36
N PHE A 306 16.60 3.76 -1.41
CA PHE A 306 15.59 3.17 -0.52
C PHE A 306 14.74 2.16 -1.30
N PRO A 307 14.26 1.07 -0.66
CA PRO A 307 13.47 0.04 -1.34
C PRO A 307 12.22 0.58 -2.04
N ILE A 308 11.73 1.73 -1.60
CA ILE A 308 10.53 2.40 -2.11
C ILE A 308 10.93 3.73 -2.74
N ARG A 309 11.04 3.77 -4.06
CA ARG A 309 11.14 5.02 -4.81
C ARG A 309 9.74 5.60 -4.98
N GLY A 310 9.46 6.77 -4.41
CA GLY A 310 8.17 7.45 -4.59
C GLY A 310 8.35 8.76 -5.37
N HIS A 311 7.44 9.07 -6.30
CA HIS A 311 7.48 10.28 -7.12
C HIS A 311 6.55 11.39 -6.59
N GLY A 312 6.38 11.52 -5.27
CA GLY A 312 5.59 12.60 -4.67
C GLY A 312 4.06 12.42 -4.78
N ILE A 313 3.58 11.18 -5.01
CA ILE A 313 2.15 10.89 -5.09
C ILE A 313 1.53 10.71 -3.70
N GLY A 314 2.30 10.20 -2.72
CA GLY A 314 1.79 9.85 -1.38
C GLY A 314 1.24 11.02 -0.59
N LEU A 315 1.99 12.12 -0.45
CA LEU A 315 1.55 13.30 0.31
C LEU A 315 0.37 14.01 -0.36
N ALA A 316 0.39 14.14 -1.68
CA ALA A 316 -0.72 14.70 -2.43
C ALA A 316 -1.99 13.83 -2.32
N GLY A 317 -1.83 12.50 -2.31
CA GLY A 317 -2.90 11.55 -2.06
C GLY A 317 -3.47 11.69 -0.65
N SER A 318 -2.60 11.76 0.36
CA SER A 318 -3.01 11.98 1.76
C SER A 318 -3.77 13.30 1.94
N GLN A 319 -3.31 14.38 1.31
CA GLN A 319 -4.01 15.65 1.34
C GLN A 319 -5.41 15.57 0.69
N ALA A 320 -5.53 14.85 -0.43
CA ALA A 320 -6.82 14.65 -1.09
C ALA A 320 -7.78 13.85 -0.21
N LEU A 321 -7.33 12.75 0.40
CA LEU A 321 -8.11 11.93 1.32
C LEU A 321 -8.59 12.71 2.54
N LEU A 322 -7.69 13.47 3.17
CA LEU A 322 -8.03 14.30 4.32
C LEU A 322 -9.05 15.37 3.97
N LYS A 323 -8.91 16.01 2.80
CA LYS A 323 -9.88 17.01 2.33
C LYS A 323 -11.28 16.42 2.14
N GLU A 324 -11.40 15.18 1.69
CA GLU A 324 -12.69 14.48 1.59
C GLU A 324 -13.35 14.25 2.96
N MET A 325 -12.53 14.09 4.01
CA MET A 325 -12.96 13.90 5.40
C MET A 325 -13.01 15.21 6.21
N ASN A 326 -13.01 16.38 5.56
CA ASN A 326 -12.92 17.70 6.19
C ASN A 326 -11.68 17.88 7.08
N GLY A 327 -10.62 17.12 6.80
CA GLY A 327 -9.33 17.20 7.47
C GLY A 327 -8.30 18.01 6.71
N ARG A 328 -7.12 18.14 7.29
CA ARG A 328 -5.98 18.83 6.71
C ARG A 328 -4.67 18.12 7.03
N LEU A 329 -3.70 18.23 6.14
CA LEU A 329 -2.33 17.77 6.33
C LEU A 329 -1.44 18.98 6.63
N LEU A 330 -0.75 18.93 7.75
CA LEU A 330 0.17 19.97 8.20
C LEU A 330 1.61 19.47 8.12
N LEU A 331 2.55 20.39 7.92
CA LEU A 331 3.99 20.17 7.98
C LEU A 331 4.62 21.06 9.00
N GLU A 332 5.49 20.49 9.83
CA GLU A 332 6.46 21.20 10.65
C GLU A 332 7.85 20.61 10.36
N SER A 333 8.79 21.45 9.99
CA SER A 333 10.18 21.05 9.74
C SER A 333 11.11 22.23 9.90
N ASP A 334 12.30 22.01 10.47
CA ASP A 334 13.34 23.02 10.62
C ASP A 334 14.34 23.06 9.46
N GLY A 335 14.18 22.14 8.49
CA GLY A 335 15.04 22.00 7.34
C GLY A 335 16.45 21.47 7.63
N ARG A 336 16.65 20.81 8.80
CA ARG A 336 17.97 20.30 9.23
C ARG A 336 17.93 19.01 10.04
N MET A 337 16.95 18.87 10.93
CA MET A 337 17.00 17.86 12.00
C MET A 337 15.74 17.01 12.09
N PHE A 338 14.62 17.45 11.53
CA PHE A 338 13.38 16.71 11.59
C PHE A 338 12.37 17.13 10.52
N THR A 339 11.46 16.20 10.23
CA THR A 339 10.19 16.46 9.55
C THR A 339 9.06 15.89 10.38
N CYS A 340 7.98 16.65 10.55
CA CYS A 340 6.76 16.20 11.19
C CYS A 340 5.57 16.48 10.29
N PHE A 341 4.82 15.43 9.92
CA PHE A 341 3.54 15.57 9.25
C PHE A 341 2.41 15.24 10.21
N SER A 342 1.38 16.09 10.24
CA SER A 342 0.19 15.91 11.07
C SER A 342 -1.07 15.83 10.22
N ALA A 343 -1.78 14.70 10.31
CA ALA A 343 -3.11 14.54 9.73
C ALA A 343 -4.15 14.93 10.79
N VAL A 344 -4.81 16.07 10.59
CA VAL A 344 -5.79 16.63 11.53
C VAL A 344 -7.19 16.47 10.95
N ILE A 345 -8.11 15.87 11.73
CA ILE A 345 -9.48 15.56 11.32
C ILE A 345 -10.45 16.05 12.40
N GLU A 346 -11.50 16.75 12.00
CA GLU A 346 -12.59 17.13 12.90
C GLU A 346 -13.48 15.91 13.16
N CYS A 347 -13.60 15.50 14.40
CA CYS A 347 -14.47 14.38 14.77
C CYS A 347 -14.89 14.46 16.24
N SER A 348 -16.07 13.93 16.51
CA SER A 348 -16.55 13.71 17.87
C SER A 348 -16.54 12.22 18.15
N PRO A 349 -16.18 11.78 19.37
CA PRO A 349 -16.35 10.40 19.77
C PRO A 349 -17.82 10.01 19.66
N GLU A 350 -18.06 8.78 19.26
CA GLU A 350 -19.42 8.22 19.32
C GLU A 350 -19.78 8.12 20.80
N ARG A 351 -20.90 8.73 21.19
CA ARG A 351 -21.40 8.57 22.56
C ARG A 351 -21.78 7.11 22.71
N GLU A 352 -21.28 6.45 23.79
CA GLU A 352 -21.90 5.20 24.22
C GLU A 352 -23.39 5.47 24.34
N SER A 353 -24.19 4.83 23.50
CA SER A 353 -25.65 4.86 23.66
C SER A 353 -25.91 4.26 25.01
N ASP A 354 -26.44 5.08 25.95
CA ASP A 354 -27.01 4.60 27.21
C ASP A 354 -28.00 3.50 26.86
N SER A 355 -27.54 2.26 26.91
CA SER A 355 -28.41 1.09 26.85
C SER A 355 -29.08 1.00 28.20
N TYR A 356 -30.27 1.61 28.26
CA TYR A 356 -31.25 1.35 29.30
C TYR A 356 -31.94 0.00 29.08
#